data_9a15322458d017ef23c856a26a8f7d35
#
_entry.id   9a15322458d017ef23c856a26a8f7d35
#
_cell.length_a   1.000
_cell.length_b   1.000
_cell.length_c   1.000
_cell.angle_alpha   90.00
_cell.angle_beta   90.00
_cell.angle_gamma   90.00
#
_symmetry.space_group_name_H-M   'P 1'
#
loop_
_entity.id
_entity.type
_entity.pdbx_description
1 polymer ?
#
loop_
_entity_poly.entity_id
_entity_poly.type
_entity_poly.pdbx_seq_one_letter_code
_entity_poly.pdbx_strand_id
1 'polypeptide(L)'
;FTLFFLELKSYEDGPGRLGKMSYDDDDEIAIITNRTPPPPPPPPPPAPPEVIQIVEDDLEIEEVEFESTETDESEIIEIIEEVEDAEDEIFNFAVVENKPIFPGCENLATEDEKFMCFNQNIMQHIGKKFEFPELARQMGIQGKVYINFVIEKNGKVSNVTIARGVDKLIDDEAIRVIKLLPKFIPAKQRGKPVRMQYTVPINARLQ
;
A
#
# COMPACT_ATOMS: atom_id res chain seq x y z
N PHE A 1 -79.39 9.78 -0.15
CA PHE A 1 -78.46 8.83 -0.87
C PHE A 1 -77.95 9.56 -2.09
N THR A 2 -76.82 10.19 -1.98
CA THR A 2 -76.06 10.80 -3.09
C THR A 2 -74.89 9.89 -3.44
N LEU A 3 -75.02 9.23 -4.60
CA LEU A 3 -73.90 8.45 -5.18
C LEU A 3 -72.83 9.40 -5.74
N PHE A 4 -71.69 9.34 -5.16
CA PHE A 4 -70.48 10.03 -5.63
C PHE A 4 -69.83 9.18 -6.73
N PHE A 5 -69.99 9.62 -7.99
CA PHE A 5 -69.29 9.01 -9.12
C PHE A 5 -67.87 9.49 -9.14
N LEU A 6 -66.94 8.60 -8.85
CA LEU A 6 -65.50 8.81 -9.08
C LEU A 6 -65.22 8.54 -10.56
N GLU A 7 -65.05 9.62 -11.34
CA GLU A 7 -64.48 9.51 -12.69
C GLU A 7 -63.00 9.16 -12.59
N LEU A 8 -62.67 7.92 -12.90
CA LEU A 8 -61.32 7.48 -13.17
C LEU A 8 -60.90 7.98 -14.55
N LYS A 9 -60.11 9.04 -14.58
CA LYS A 9 -59.47 9.55 -15.79
C LYS A 9 -58.36 8.59 -16.19
N SER A 10 -58.65 7.71 -17.18
CA SER A 10 -57.65 6.88 -17.80
C SER A 10 -56.75 7.75 -18.66
N TYR A 11 -55.46 7.80 -18.28
CA TYR A 11 -54.42 8.41 -19.08
C TYR A 11 -53.96 7.38 -20.12
N GLU A 12 -54.34 7.60 -21.38
CA GLU A 12 -53.83 6.82 -22.51
C GLU A 12 -52.44 7.39 -22.87
N ASP A 13 -51.39 6.69 -22.48
CA ASP A 13 -50.04 6.91 -23.00
C ASP A 13 -50.01 6.49 -24.47
N GLY A 14 -50.18 7.46 -25.36
CA GLY A 14 -49.92 7.26 -26.76
C GLY A 14 -48.45 6.94 -27.03
N PRO A 15 -48.13 5.99 -27.95
CA PRO A 15 -46.75 5.69 -28.29
C PRO A 15 -46.08 6.93 -28.86
N GLY A 16 -45.08 7.45 -28.13
CA GLY A 16 -44.25 8.54 -28.59
C GLY A 16 -43.68 8.22 -29.96
N ARG A 17 -43.99 9.05 -30.94
CA ARG A 17 -43.34 9.03 -32.26
C ARG A 17 -41.83 9.18 -32.07
N LEU A 18 -41.12 8.06 -32.19
CA LEU A 18 -39.67 8.07 -32.44
C LEU A 18 -39.47 8.80 -33.77
N GLY A 19 -38.89 9.99 -33.70
CA GLY A 19 -38.43 10.71 -34.87
C GLY A 19 -37.51 9.84 -35.70
N LYS A 20 -37.79 9.74 -37.02
CA LYS A 20 -36.88 9.14 -37.97
C LYS A 20 -35.56 9.94 -37.90
N MET A 21 -34.50 9.35 -37.33
CA MET A 21 -33.14 9.79 -37.56
C MET A 21 -32.82 9.45 -39.03
N SER A 22 -32.73 10.49 -39.86
CA SER A 22 -32.03 10.35 -41.15
C SER A 22 -30.54 10.24 -40.87
N TYR A 23 -29.99 9.09 -41.11
CA TYR A 23 -28.55 8.90 -41.22
C TYR A 23 -28.15 9.49 -42.59
N ASP A 24 -27.43 10.61 -42.57
CA ASP A 24 -26.68 11.06 -43.73
C ASP A 24 -25.45 10.16 -43.84
N ASP A 25 -25.42 9.35 -44.89
CA ASP A 25 -24.41 8.31 -45.17
C ASP A 25 -23.06 8.89 -45.70
N ASP A 26 -22.67 10.09 -45.28
CA ASP A 26 -21.43 10.74 -45.75
C ASP A 26 -20.33 10.90 -44.67
N ASP A 27 -20.46 10.23 -43.54
CA ASP A 27 -19.31 10.11 -42.62
C ASP A 27 -18.36 9.02 -43.11
N GLU A 28 -17.35 9.39 -43.91
CA GLU A 28 -16.17 8.59 -44.17
C GLU A 28 -15.62 8.06 -42.84
N ILE A 29 -15.87 6.78 -42.58
CA ILE A 29 -15.27 6.08 -41.44
C ILE A 29 -13.75 6.14 -41.63
N ALA A 30 -13.11 7.10 -40.98
CA ALA A 30 -11.66 7.11 -40.86
C ALA A 30 -11.25 5.80 -40.19
N ILE A 31 -10.73 4.87 -40.99
CA ILE A 31 -10.12 3.65 -40.50
C ILE A 31 -8.94 4.05 -39.59
N ILE A 32 -9.20 4.04 -38.27
CA ILE A 32 -8.12 4.19 -37.29
C ILE A 32 -7.23 2.95 -37.42
N THR A 33 -6.22 3.04 -38.29
CA THR A 33 -5.15 2.05 -38.30
C THR A 33 -4.48 2.12 -36.94
N ASN A 34 -4.78 1.18 -36.06
CA ASN A 34 -4.00 0.90 -34.86
C ASN A 34 -2.57 0.58 -35.32
N ARG A 35 -1.72 1.61 -35.43
CA ARG A 35 -0.28 1.40 -35.55
C ARG A 35 0.16 0.80 -34.23
N THR A 36 0.36 -0.51 -34.19
CA THR A 36 1.09 -1.17 -33.12
C THR A 36 2.40 -0.40 -32.93
N PRO A 37 2.69 0.07 -31.72
CA PRO A 37 3.98 0.73 -31.46
C PRO A 37 5.11 -0.20 -31.90
N PRO A 38 6.19 0.32 -32.47
CA PRO A 38 7.33 -0.52 -32.84
C PRO A 38 7.80 -1.30 -31.62
N PRO A 39 8.23 -2.57 -31.79
CA PRO A 39 8.73 -3.36 -30.67
C PRO A 39 9.89 -2.61 -30.01
N PRO A 40 10.00 -2.68 -28.66
CA PRO A 40 11.10 -2.05 -27.96
C PRO A 40 12.43 -2.56 -28.51
N PRO A 41 13.46 -1.70 -28.58
CA PRO A 41 14.79 -2.13 -29.02
C PRO A 41 15.28 -3.29 -28.14
N PRO A 42 16.00 -4.25 -28.70
CA PRO A 42 16.56 -5.35 -27.94
C PRO A 42 17.46 -4.81 -26.82
N PRO A 43 17.48 -5.47 -25.65
CA PRO A 43 18.34 -5.06 -24.56
C PRO A 43 19.80 -5.07 -25.02
N PRO A 44 20.64 -4.13 -24.55
CA PRO A 44 22.05 -4.11 -24.86
C PRO A 44 22.69 -5.44 -24.43
N PRO A 45 23.70 -5.92 -25.19
CA PRO A 45 24.41 -7.15 -24.82
C PRO A 45 25.00 -6.99 -23.40
N PRO A 46 25.05 -8.07 -22.61
CA PRO A 46 25.65 -8.03 -21.28
C PRO A 46 27.11 -7.57 -21.42
N ALA A 47 27.52 -6.66 -20.53
CA ALA A 47 28.88 -6.21 -20.44
C ALA A 47 29.82 -7.43 -20.27
N PRO A 48 30.99 -7.46 -20.90
CA PRO A 48 31.95 -8.54 -20.69
C PRO A 48 32.29 -8.60 -19.20
N PRO A 49 32.49 -9.80 -18.62
CA PRO A 49 32.87 -9.93 -17.24
C PRO A 49 34.18 -9.17 -17.00
N GLU A 50 34.15 -8.28 -16.00
CA GLU A 50 35.37 -7.62 -15.53
C GLU A 50 36.31 -8.71 -15.03
N VAL A 51 37.47 -8.83 -15.71
CA VAL A 51 38.52 -9.73 -15.28
C VAL A 51 39.08 -9.15 -13.98
N ILE A 52 38.71 -9.73 -12.85
CA ILE A 52 39.32 -9.42 -11.55
C ILE A 52 40.78 -9.85 -11.67
N GLN A 53 41.69 -8.89 -11.81
CA GLN A 53 43.11 -9.16 -11.65
C GLN A 53 43.35 -9.48 -10.19
N ILE A 54 43.62 -10.75 -9.92
CA ILE A 54 44.11 -11.17 -8.61
C ILE A 54 45.51 -10.61 -8.50
N VAL A 55 45.64 -9.53 -7.73
CA VAL A 55 46.94 -9.06 -7.27
C VAL A 55 47.34 -10.03 -6.17
N GLU A 56 48.39 -10.78 -6.42
CA GLU A 56 49.05 -11.57 -5.37
C GLU A 56 49.66 -10.58 -4.39
N ASP A 57 49.00 -10.30 -3.28
CA ASP A 57 49.57 -9.61 -2.14
C ASP A 57 50.45 -10.65 -1.39
N ASP A 58 51.74 -10.58 -1.61
CA ASP A 58 52.74 -11.19 -0.75
C ASP A 58 52.74 -10.44 0.60
N LEU A 59 51.70 -10.66 1.41
CA LEU A 59 51.73 -10.31 2.80
C LEU A 59 52.39 -11.47 3.56
N GLU A 60 53.67 -11.30 3.94
CA GLU A 60 54.31 -12.13 4.98
C GLU A 60 53.41 -12.05 6.23
N ILE A 61 52.67 -13.12 6.48
CA ILE A 61 51.93 -13.29 7.72
C ILE A 61 52.98 -13.64 8.76
N GLU A 62 53.34 -12.69 9.66
CA GLU A 62 54.06 -12.99 10.87
C GLU A 62 53.21 -14.01 11.66
N GLU A 63 53.77 -15.21 11.82
CA GLU A 63 53.21 -16.24 12.70
C GLU A 63 53.21 -15.68 14.13
N VAL A 64 52.02 -15.29 14.60
CA VAL A 64 51.81 -14.98 16.00
C VAL A 64 51.75 -16.32 16.73
N GLU A 65 52.81 -16.70 17.41
CA GLU A 65 52.82 -17.82 18.36
C GLU A 65 51.76 -17.56 19.43
N PHE A 66 50.67 -18.32 19.35
CA PHE A 66 49.70 -18.37 20.44
C PHE A 66 50.32 -19.18 21.59
N GLU A 67 50.78 -18.50 22.61
CA GLU A 67 51.05 -19.14 23.90
C GLU A 67 49.72 -19.71 24.40
N SER A 68 49.65 -21.03 24.49
CA SER A 68 48.56 -21.74 25.11
C SER A 68 48.53 -21.44 26.60
N THR A 69 47.70 -20.46 26.98
CA THR A 69 47.31 -20.30 28.38
C THR A 69 46.37 -21.45 28.72
N GLU A 70 46.87 -22.38 29.55
CA GLU A 70 46.08 -23.38 30.22
C GLU A 70 45.03 -22.63 31.07
N THR A 71 43.80 -22.52 30.57
CA THR A 71 42.67 -21.94 31.30
C THR A 71 42.04 -23.05 32.12
N ASP A 72 42.03 -22.85 33.44
CA ASP A 72 41.37 -23.72 34.43
C ASP A 72 39.92 -24.04 34.01
N GLU A 73 39.55 -25.33 34.07
CA GLU A 73 38.25 -25.89 33.66
C GLU A 73 37.06 -25.51 34.56
N SER A 74 37.02 -24.32 35.11
CA SER A 74 35.93 -23.88 36.00
C SER A 74 35.26 -22.54 35.67
N GLU A 75 35.62 -21.89 34.57
CA GLU A 75 34.82 -20.75 34.08
C GLU A 75 33.69 -21.27 33.18
N ILE A 76 32.49 -21.34 33.77
CA ILE A 76 31.24 -21.46 33.01
C ILE A 76 31.17 -20.21 32.14
N ILE A 77 31.60 -20.34 30.89
CA ILE A 77 31.32 -19.31 29.88
C ILE A 77 29.79 -19.33 29.74
N GLU A 78 29.10 -18.45 30.45
CA GLU A 78 27.76 -18.05 30.03
C GLU A 78 27.95 -17.51 28.59
N ILE A 79 27.64 -18.37 27.64
CA ILE A 79 27.39 -17.93 26.27
C ILE A 79 26.15 -17.04 26.42
N ILE A 80 26.38 -15.76 26.69
CA ILE A 80 25.41 -14.74 26.39
C ILE A 80 25.29 -14.85 24.87
N GLU A 81 24.31 -15.66 24.41
CA GLU A 81 23.74 -15.43 23.10
C GLU A 81 23.31 -13.96 23.13
N GLU A 82 24.18 -13.06 22.71
CA GLU A 82 23.76 -11.78 22.17
C GLU A 82 22.79 -12.16 21.04
N VAL A 83 21.55 -12.35 21.42
CA VAL A 83 20.45 -12.22 20.52
C VAL A 83 20.58 -10.77 20.09
N GLU A 84 21.36 -10.53 19.01
CA GLU A 84 21.24 -9.29 18.25
C GLU A 84 19.74 -9.16 18.05
N ASP A 85 19.15 -8.33 18.91
CA ASP A 85 17.76 -7.97 18.80
C ASP A 85 17.64 -7.45 17.37
N ALA A 86 17.01 -8.25 16.53
CA ALA A 86 16.51 -7.84 15.21
C ALA A 86 15.43 -6.75 15.45
N GLU A 87 15.75 -5.78 16.35
CA GLU A 87 14.81 -4.81 16.88
C GLU A 87 14.43 -3.77 15.84
N ASP A 88 15.22 -3.62 14.79
CA ASP A 88 15.04 -2.57 13.80
C ASP A 88 14.61 -3.06 12.41
N GLU A 89 14.49 -4.37 12.21
CA GLU A 89 14.07 -4.89 10.92
C GLU A 89 12.60 -4.56 10.63
N ILE A 90 12.38 -3.83 9.54
CA ILE A 90 11.03 -3.48 9.06
C ILE A 90 10.65 -4.49 7.98
N PHE A 91 9.67 -5.32 8.27
CA PHE A 91 9.15 -6.29 7.31
C PHE A 91 8.19 -5.64 6.31
N ASN A 92 8.26 -6.10 5.07
CA ASN A 92 7.25 -5.71 4.09
C ASN A 92 5.98 -6.53 4.32
N PHE A 93 4.82 -5.89 4.13
CA PHE A 93 3.51 -6.54 4.24
C PHE A 93 3.38 -7.87 3.47
N ALA A 94 4.01 -7.97 2.29
CA ALA A 94 3.92 -9.17 1.45
C ALA A 94 4.65 -10.39 2.02
N VAL A 95 5.62 -10.20 2.92
CA VAL A 95 6.54 -11.24 3.42
C VAL A 95 6.16 -11.73 4.81
N VAL A 96 5.36 -10.95 5.54
CA VAL A 96 4.98 -11.26 6.93
C VAL A 96 4.06 -12.47 6.99
N GLU A 97 4.35 -13.41 7.90
CA GLU A 97 3.58 -14.63 8.12
C GLU A 97 2.16 -14.33 8.62
N ASN A 98 2.03 -13.56 9.69
CA ASN A 98 0.74 -13.12 10.22
C ASN A 98 0.59 -11.62 10.04
N LYS A 99 -0.41 -11.21 9.26
CA LYS A 99 -0.71 -9.81 8.97
C LYS A 99 -1.26 -9.08 10.19
N PRO A 100 -1.13 -7.74 10.27
CA PRO A 100 -1.73 -6.98 11.35
C PRO A 100 -3.25 -7.01 11.24
N ILE A 101 -3.92 -6.91 12.40
CA ILE A 101 -5.38 -6.95 12.46
C ILE A 101 -5.89 -5.59 12.95
N PHE A 102 -6.92 -5.07 12.29
CA PHE A 102 -7.62 -3.88 12.74
C PHE A 102 -8.50 -4.24 13.96
N PRO A 103 -8.60 -3.36 14.99
CA PRO A 103 -9.48 -3.60 16.13
C PRO A 103 -10.92 -3.89 15.69
N GLY A 104 -11.47 -5.00 16.17
CA GLY A 104 -12.81 -5.48 15.81
C GLY A 104 -12.84 -6.51 14.66
N CYS A 105 -11.69 -6.84 14.06
CA CYS A 105 -11.57 -7.89 13.03
C CYS A 105 -10.98 -9.21 13.57
N GLU A 106 -10.82 -9.35 14.89
CA GLU A 106 -10.11 -10.50 15.51
C GLU A 106 -10.87 -11.81 15.34
N ASN A 107 -12.20 -11.75 15.37
CA ASN A 107 -13.08 -12.92 15.44
C ASN A 107 -13.40 -13.54 14.07
N LEU A 108 -12.78 -13.07 12.99
CA LEU A 108 -12.98 -13.64 11.66
C LEU A 108 -12.23 -14.96 11.50
N ALA A 109 -12.82 -15.88 10.73
CA ALA A 109 -12.35 -17.25 10.66
C ALA A 109 -11.05 -17.39 9.84
N THR A 110 -10.92 -16.62 8.77
CA THR A 110 -9.80 -16.74 7.84
C THR A 110 -8.91 -15.50 7.85
N GLU A 111 -7.62 -15.69 7.53
CA GLU A 111 -6.65 -14.58 7.41
C GLU A 111 -7.05 -13.63 6.27
N ASP A 112 -7.66 -14.13 5.20
CA ASP A 112 -8.14 -13.31 4.09
C ASP A 112 -9.31 -12.41 4.52
N GLU A 113 -10.25 -12.94 5.31
CA GLU A 113 -11.34 -12.13 5.87
C GLU A 113 -10.82 -11.05 6.82
N LYS A 114 -9.86 -11.37 7.68
CA LYS A 114 -9.19 -10.40 8.56
C LYS A 114 -8.51 -9.31 7.76
N PHE A 115 -7.83 -9.68 6.68
CA PHE A 115 -7.18 -8.73 5.80
C PHE A 115 -8.16 -7.84 5.03
N MET A 116 -9.24 -8.39 4.51
CA MET A 116 -10.30 -7.61 3.88
C MET A 116 -10.92 -6.62 4.88
N CYS A 117 -11.21 -7.09 6.10
CA CYS A 117 -11.71 -6.26 7.19
C CYS A 117 -10.72 -5.15 7.56
N PHE A 118 -9.43 -5.45 7.67
CA PHE A 118 -8.36 -4.49 7.92
C PHE A 118 -8.35 -3.37 6.87
N ASN A 119 -8.35 -3.72 5.58
CA ASN A 119 -8.37 -2.75 4.49
C ASN A 119 -9.64 -1.89 4.50
N GLN A 120 -10.79 -2.52 4.66
CA GLN A 120 -12.07 -1.84 4.67
C GLN A 120 -12.16 -0.83 5.81
N ASN A 121 -11.73 -1.22 7.02
CA ASN A 121 -11.77 -0.34 8.18
C ASN A 121 -10.78 0.82 8.07
N ILE A 122 -9.58 0.60 7.52
CA ILE A 122 -8.64 1.69 7.23
C ILE A 122 -9.27 2.68 6.25
N MET A 123 -9.82 2.21 5.13
CA MET A 123 -10.46 3.07 4.15
C MET A 123 -11.66 3.81 4.72
N GLN A 124 -12.46 3.14 5.55
CA GLN A 124 -13.59 3.78 6.25
C GLN A 124 -13.11 4.84 7.24
N HIS A 125 -12.04 4.57 8.01
CA HIS A 125 -11.45 5.54 8.92
C HIS A 125 -10.97 6.77 8.16
N ILE A 126 -10.24 6.56 7.06
CA ILE A 126 -9.77 7.65 6.20
C ILE A 126 -10.96 8.44 5.67
N GLY A 127 -11.96 7.79 5.09
CA GLY A 127 -13.14 8.48 4.54
C GLY A 127 -13.95 9.27 5.57
N LYS A 128 -13.95 8.85 6.85
CA LYS A 128 -14.62 9.57 7.94
C LYS A 128 -13.82 10.74 8.51
N LYS A 129 -12.49 10.67 8.46
CA LYS A 129 -11.57 11.61 9.12
C LYS A 129 -10.87 12.56 8.16
N PHE A 130 -10.90 12.25 6.87
CA PHE A 130 -10.29 13.09 5.85
C PHE A 130 -11.17 14.32 5.59
N GLU A 131 -10.61 15.48 5.84
CA GLU A 131 -11.22 16.77 5.57
C GLU A 131 -10.52 17.41 4.39
N PHE A 132 -11.28 17.67 3.32
CA PHE A 132 -10.68 18.24 2.12
C PHE A 132 -10.27 19.70 2.40
N PRO A 133 -8.97 20.07 2.29
CA PRO A 133 -8.51 21.41 2.59
C PRO A 133 -9.21 22.46 1.71
N GLU A 134 -9.65 23.55 2.32
CA GLU A 134 -10.44 24.60 1.64
C GLU A 134 -9.69 25.21 0.44
N LEU A 135 -8.38 25.48 0.62
CA LEU A 135 -7.53 26.00 -0.45
C LEU A 135 -7.41 25.01 -1.62
N ALA A 136 -7.22 23.73 -1.32
CA ALA A 136 -7.14 22.70 -2.35
C ALA A 136 -8.46 22.59 -3.12
N ARG A 137 -9.60 22.77 -2.43
CA ARG A 137 -10.94 22.81 -3.03
C ARG A 137 -11.10 24.01 -3.98
N GLN A 138 -10.70 25.20 -3.55
CA GLN A 138 -10.77 26.40 -4.37
C GLN A 138 -9.86 26.33 -5.59
N MET A 139 -8.71 25.68 -5.47
CA MET A 139 -7.76 25.47 -6.56
C MET A 139 -8.11 24.28 -7.46
N GLY A 140 -9.13 23.49 -7.12
CA GLY A 140 -9.52 22.31 -7.88
C GLY A 140 -8.50 21.16 -7.83
N ILE A 141 -7.59 21.15 -6.82
CA ILE A 141 -6.55 20.14 -6.69
C ILE A 141 -7.17 18.84 -6.19
N GLN A 142 -6.99 17.76 -6.94
CA GLN A 142 -7.48 16.43 -6.58
C GLN A 142 -6.55 15.34 -7.13
N GLY A 143 -6.57 14.14 -6.52
CA GLY A 143 -5.73 13.05 -6.99
C GLY A 143 -5.61 11.90 -6.00
N LYS A 144 -4.68 10.98 -6.28
CA LYS A 144 -4.34 9.87 -5.39
C LYS A 144 -3.02 10.12 -4.70
N VAL A 145 -3.03 10.09 -3.38
CA VAL A 145 -1.84 10.13 -2.51
C VAL A 145 -1.55 8.72 -2.02
N TYR A 146 -0.30 8.29 -2.08
CA TYR A 146 0.16 7.02 -1.53
C TYR A 146 1.00 7.31 -0.29
N ILE A 147 0.59 6.76 0.84
CA ILE A 147 1.27 6.97 2.13
C ILE A 147 1.83 5.65 2.62
N ASN A 148 3.10 5.67 2.99
CA ASN A 148 3.76 4.60 3.70
C ASN A 148 3.73 4.90 5.19
N PHE A 149 3.47 3.90 6.00
CA PHE A 149 3.61 3.98 7.45
C PHE A 149 4.04 2.63 8.01
N VAL A 150 4.60 2.67 9.20
CA VAL A 150 5.05 1.47 9.91
C VAL A 150 4.08 1.19 11.05
N ILE A 151 3.66 -0.07 11.17
CA ILE A 151 2.96 -0.58 12.34
C ILE A 151 4.02 -1.19 13.25
N GLU A 152 4.19 -0.60 14.42
CA GLU A 152 5.18 -1.00 15.41
C GLU A 152 4.79 -2.32 16.11
N LYS A 153 5.76 -2.97 16.79
CA LYS A 153 5.55 -4.17 17.63
C LYS A 153 4.43 -3.98 18.67
N ASN A 154 4.21 -2.74 19.11
CA ASN A 154 3.14 -2.38 20.03
C ASN A 154 1.79 -2.07 19.36
N GLY A 155 1.72 -2.15 18.03
CA GLY A 155 0.54 -1.88 17.21
C GLY A 155 0.26 -0.40 16.92
N LYS A 156 1.12 0.52 17.35
CA LYS A 156 0.98 1.95 17.01
C LYS A 156 1.53 2.23 15.62
N VAL A 157 0.97 3.26 14.97
CA VAL A 157 1.46 3.77 13.70
C VAL A 157 2.63 4.72 13.95
N SER A 158 3.71 4.54 13.19
CA SER A 158 4.90 5.37 13.20
C SER A 158 5.42 5.60 11.78
N ASN A 159 6.45 6.40 11.63
CA ASN A 159 7.18 6.64 10.37
C ASN A 159 6.26 6.87 9.16
N VAL A 160 5.31 7.81 9.32
CA VAL A 160 4.35 8.16 8.25
C VAL A 160 5.04 9.03 7.21
N THR A 161 5.18 8.53 5.99
CA THR A 161 5.86 9.21 4.87
C THR A 161 5.01 9.13 3.60
N ILE A 162 5.18 10.11 2.72
CA ILE A 162 4.51 10.12 1.43
C ILE A 162 5.37 9.38 0.41
N ALA A 163 4.82 8.30 -0.15
CA ALA A 163 5.47 7.59 -1.26
C ALA A 163 5.21 8.30 -2.59
N ARG A 164 3.99 8.81 -2.78
CA ARG A 164 3.60 9.60 -3.94
C ARG A 164 2.52 10.59 -3.54
N GLY A 165 2.83 11.87 -3.59
CA GLY A 165 1.93 12.97 -3.30
C GLY A 165 1.25 13.55 -4.54
N VAL A 166 0.34 14.47 -4.30
CA VAL A 166 -0.35 15.29 -5.31
C VAL A 166 -0.04 16.76 -5.08
N ASP A 167 -0.29 17.24 -3.89
CA ASP A 167 -0.05 18.61 -3.45
C ASP A 167 0.13 18.63 -1.94
N LYS A 168 0.96 19.56 -1.46
CA LYS A 168 1.31 19.66 -0.05
C LYS A 168 0.10 19.77 0.87
N LEU A 169 -0.95 20.48 0.46
CA LEU A 169 -2.17 20.67 1.26
C LEU A 169 -2.91 19.31 1.49
N ILE A 170 -3.04 18.54 0.43
CA ILE A 170 -3.69 17.22 0.48
C ILE A 170 -2.79 16.23 1.21
N ASP A 171 -1.49 16.30 0.97
CA ASP A 171 -0.49 15.40 1.54
C ASP A 171 -0.38 15.56 3.06
N ASP A 172 -0.37 16.81 3.56
CA ASP A 172 -0.34 17.11 5.00
C ASP A 172 -1.61 16.59 5.70
N GLU A 173 -2.78 16.77 5.08
CA GLU A 173 -4.04 16.24 5.60
C GLU A 173 -4.06 14.71 5.61
N ALA A 174 -3.56 14.10 4.56
CA ALA A 174 -3.45 12.65 4.46
C ALA A 174 -2.52 12.06 5.55
N ILE A 175 -1.38 12.71 5.84
CA ILE A 175 -0.49 12.34 6.96
C ILE A 175 -1.24 12.49 8.29
N ARG A 176 -1.99 13.59 8.49
CA ARG A 176 -2.77 13.82 9.71
C ARG A 176 -3.74 12.68 9.96
N VAL A 177 -4.48 12.26 8.94
CA VAL A 177 -5.49 11.20 9.06
C VAL A 177 -4.86 9.84 9.38
N ILE A 178 -3.72 9.50 8.76
CA ILE A 178 -3.01 8.24 9.06
C ILE A 178 -2.49 8.21 10.49
N LYS A 179 -2.01 9.33 11.02
CA LYS A 179 -1.59 9.43 12.44
C LYS A 179 -2.73 9.25 13.44
N LEU A 180 -3.99 9.43 13.01
CA LEU A 180 -5.19 9.23 13.83
C LEU A 180 -5.71 7.79 13.80
N LEU A 181 -5.05 6.89 13.08
CA LEU A 181 -5.43 5.48 13.05
C LEU A 181 -5.37 4.87 14.46
N PRO A 182 -6.29 3.97 14.80
CA PRO A 182 -6.30 3.30 16.09
C PRO A 182 -5.09 2.36 16.23
N LYS A 183 -4.88 1.88 17.44
CA LYS A 183 -3.86 0.88 17.72
C LYS A 183 -4.26 -0.45 17.10
N PHE A 184 -3.40 -1.02 16.27
CA PHE A 184 -3.57 -2.34 15.63
C PHE A 184 -3.09 -3.48 16.53
N ILE A 185 -3.53 -4.70 16.21
CA ILE A 185 -2.82 -5.90 16.65
C ILE A 185 -1.61 -6.04 15.69
N PRO A 186 -0.37 -6.09 16.21
CA PRO A 186 0.82 -6.08 15.38
C PRO A 186 0.95 -7.34 14.52
N ALA A 187 1.67 -7.20 13.42
CA ALA A 187 2.11 -8.32 12.61
C ALA A 187 3.01 -9.24 13.42
N LYS A 188 3.00 -10.55 13.10
CA LYS A 188 3.87 -11.52 13.75
C LYS A 188 4.68 -12.31 12.73
N GLN A 189 5.94 -12.57 13.07
CA GLN A 189 6.83 -13.44 12.33
C GLN A 189 7.38 -14.49 13.30
N ARG A 190 7.22 -15.77 12.97
CA ARG A 190 7.61 -16.89 13.88
C ARG A 190 7.06 -16.73 15.30
N GLY A 191 5.81 -16.23 15.42
CA GLY A 191 5.13 -15.99 16.69
C GLY A 191 5.55 -14.72 17.45
N LYS A 192 6.61 -14.01 17.03
CA LYS A 192 7.08 -12.75 17.66
C LYS A 192 6.46 -11.54 16.95
N PRO A 193 6.04 -10.48 17.69
CA PRO A 193 5.56 -9.25 17.07
C PRO A 193 6.72 -8.53 16.35
N VAL A 194 6.45 -8.07 15.12
CA VAL A 194 7.43 -7.40 14.27
C VAL A 194 6.93 -6.04 13.78
N ARG A 195 7.87 -5.19 13.38
CA ARG A 195 7.57 -3.92 12.72
C ARG A 195 7.24 -4.21 11.25
N MET A 196 6.16 -3.61 10.76
CA MET A 196 5.72 -3.87 9.39
C MET A 196 5.37 -2.57 8.67
N GLN A 197 5.89 -2.41 7.46
CA GLN A 197 5.56 -1.29 6.58
C GLN A 197 4.33 -1.62 5.73
N TYR A 198 3.43 -0.65 5.65
CA TYR A 198 2.23 -0.74 4.83
C TYR A 198 2.02 0.54 4.02
N THR A 199 1.47 0.39 2.80
CA THR A 199 1.18 1.50 1.90
C THR A 199 -0.32 1.59 1.65
N VAL A 200 -0.89 2.76 1.86
CA VAL A 200 -2.33 3.02 1.64
C VAL A 200 -2.52 4.06 0.55
N PRO A 201 -3.36 3.80 -0.46
CA PRO A 201 -3.80 4.80 -1.42
C PRO A 201 -4.97 5.62 -0.85
N ILE A 202 -4.84 6.93 -0.80
CA ILE A 202 -5.92 7.86 -0.43
C ILE A 202 -6.37 8.58 -1.69
N ASN A 203 -7.65 8.49 -2.01
CA ASN A 203 -8.22 9.12 -3.18
C ASN A 203 -8.94 10.42 -2.79
N ALA A 204 -8.23 11.54 -2.87
CA ALA A 204 -8.77 12.86 -2.61
C ALA A 204 -9.51 13.37 -3.85
N ARG A 205 -10.85 13.33 -3.83
CA ARG A 205 -11.73 13.84 -4.88
C ARG A 205 -12.70 14.88 -4.31
N LEU A 206 -12.94 15.90 -5.08
CA LEU A 206 -14.02 16.86 -4.83
C LEU A 206 -15.36 16.16 -5.08
N GLN A 207 -16.26 16.24 -4.11
CA GLN A 207 -17.66 15.79 -4.21
C GLN A 207 -18.55 16.97 -4.57
#